data_544d0be124e83abfc359ea16d2c5f155
#
_entry.id   544d0be124e83abfc359ea16d2c5f155
#
_cell.length_a   1.000
_cell.length_b   1.000
_cell.length_c   1.000
_cell.angle_alpha   90.00
_cell.angle_beta   90.00
_cell.angle_gamma   90.00
#
_symmetry.space_group_name_H-M   'P 1'
#
loop_
_entity.id
_entity.type
_entity.pdbx_description
1 polymer ?
#
loop_
_entity_poly.entity_id
_entity_poly.type
_entity_poly.pdbx_seq_one_letter_code
_entity_poly.pdbx_strand_id
1 'polypeptide(L)'
;MLDSKAATQSGIGPDPPDADLAARRGLRLVLYDALASEAMGTLTTGVFLAGFAVELGASNLAIGVLAAVPFFVQLLQIPAVLLVERLRTRRDICVWTAGTGRCFLLGAAAAPLLAAPTSIMVLIGSLAIYQGMAAIGGCAWNSWMRDLVPPAQYGRFFGQRTAATTAVAITLALLGGLIIDVWKKHIPGQPAFGYSFLFTLGALFGFLGVFLLRRTPDCPMAPAEKAAHPVVLLSAPLRDINFRRLIIFLSSWNFAVNLAAPFFAVYMLKTLGYSMTTILALTIVSQLSNMAALPLWGALIDRFSNKAVLGIAAPLFLACTLGWTFTGLPWLQPFVLYVLVAVHVLMGVSTAGVGLASGNVAMKLSPAGQATAYLAANSVITSTFAAMAPIIGGLGADFFSARQLTLAFTWTGGHQDLTVQVMNFHSWTFFFGITCILGLYSLHRLSFIEEPTGLAGRLVLRDLLFEARRSVHSLSSAAGLLRVAQMPQWFFRSVWISRDDLT
;
A
#
# COMPACT_ATOMS: atom_id res chain seq x y z
N MET A 1 43.87 -47.25 25.31
CA MET A 1 44.68 -46.32 24.51
C MET A 1 43.72 -45.70 23.51
N LEU A 2 42.97 -44.66 23.91
CA LEU A 2 43.40 -43.27 23.92
C LEU A 2 43.80 -42.79 22.54
N ASP A 3 42.87 -42.08 21.88
CA ASP A 3 43.25 -40.78 21.40
C ASP A 3 42.05 -39.86 21.21
N SER A 4 42.00 -38.90 22.10
CA SER A 4 41.26 -37.68 22.08
C SER A 4 41.82 -36.78 20.98
N LYS A 5 41.02 -36.37 20.00
CA LYS A 5 41.29 -35.19 19.19
C LYS A 5 40.16 -34.18 19.30
N ALA A 6 40.49 -33.21 20.07
CA ALA A 6 39.96 -31.91 20.31
C ALA A 6 39.13 -31.33 19.15
N ALA A 7 37.89 -30.94 19.51
CA ALA A 7 37.13 -29.96 18.82
C ALA A 7 37.91 -28.62 18.80
N THR A 8 38.35 -28.20 17.64
CA THR A 8 38.84 -26.84 17.40
C THR A 8 37.61 -25.93 17.40
N GLN A 9 37.30 -25.31 18.53
CA GLN A 9 36.50 -24.10 18.60
C GLN A 9 37.18 -23.07 17.72
N SER A 10 36.55 -22.73 16.59
CA SER A 10 36.83 -21.53 15.84
C SER A 10 36.54 -20.33 16.73
N GLY A 11 37.57 -19.76 17.32
CA GLY A 11 37.51 -18.50 18.05
C GLY A 11 37.09 -17.39 17.12
N ILE A 12 35.80 -17.00 17.21
CA ILE A 12 35.35 -15.70 16.75
C ILE A 12 35.83 -14.73 17.83
N GLY A 13 37.01 -14.15 17.62
CA GLY A 13 37.44 -12.97 18.38
C GLY A 13 36.43 -11.84 18.20
N PRO A 14 36.32 -10.91 19.16
CA PRO A 14 35.46 -9.76 19.00
C PRO A 14 35.87 -9.02 17.72
N ASP A 15 34.85 -8.76 16.86
CA ASP A 15 35.06 -7.95 15.65
C ASP A 15 35.74 -6.63 16.02
N PRO A 16 36.67 -6.13 15.21
CA PRO A 16 37.35 -4.89 15.50
C PRO A 16 36.32 -3.76 15.67
N PRO A 17 36.51 -2.88 16.66
CA PRO A 17 35.54 -1.79 16.99
C PRO A 17 35.16 -0.92 15.79
N ASP A 18 35.99 -0.88 14.75
CA ASP A 18 35.70 -0.19 13.49
C ASP A 18 34.64 -0.86 12.64
N ALA A 19 34.46 -2.18 12.71
CA ALA A 19 33.41 -2.89 11.94
C ALA A 19 32.00 -2.60 12.50
N ASP A 20 31.85 -2.54 13.82
CA ASP A 20 30.58 -2.20 14.47
C ASP A 20 30.20 -0.73 14.23
N LEU A 21 31.16 0.19 14.25
CA LEU A 21 30.94 1.60 13.90
C LEU A 21 30.52 1.78 12.43
N ALA A 22 31.13 1.06 11.52
CA ALA A 22 30.77 1.07 10.09
C ALA A 22 29.35 0.52 9.87
N ALA A 23 28.98 -0.57 10.53
CA ALA A 23 27.65 -1.14 10.48
C ALA A 23 26.58 -0.17 11.02
N ARG A 24 26.79 0.42 12.19
CA ARG A 24 25.89 1.43 12.78
C ARG A 24 25.75 2.67 11.88
N ARG A 25 26.84 3.13 11.27
CA ARG A 25 26.81 4.22 10.28
C ARG A 25 25.98 3.84 9.06
N GLY A 26 26.14 2.61 8.55
CA GLY A 26 25.36 2.08 7.44
C GLY A 26 23.85 2.08 7.73
N LEU A 27 23.44 1.57 8.91
CA LEU A 27 22.03 1.54 9.32
C LEU A 27 21.41 2.94 9.45
N ARG A 28 22.17 3.94 9.93
CA ARG A 28 21.70 5.33 9.96
C ARG A 28 21.49 5.90 8.57
N LEU A 29 22.39 5.64 7.62
CA LEU A 29 22.25 6.08 6.24
C LEU A 29 21.01 5.48 5.58
N VAL A 30 20.75 4.18 5.81
CA VAL A 30 19.53 3.49 5.34
C VAL A 30 18.27 4.09 5.96
N LEU A 31 18.28 4.50 7.23
CA LEU A 31 17.15 5.17 7.86
C LEU A 31 16.89 6.54 7.20
N TYR A 32 17.93 7.35 7.00
CA TYR A 32 17.78 8.66 6.34
C TYR A 32 17.35 8.53 4.87
N ASP A 33 17.86 7.53 4.14
CA ASP A 33 17.37 7.19 2.81
C ASP A 33 15.89 6.83 2.83
N ALA A 34 15.46 6.05 3.82
CA ALA A 34 14.07 5.68 3.97
C ALA A 34 13.16 6.91 4.17
N LEU A 35 13.58 7.88 5.01
CA LEU A 35 12.83 9.12 5.22
C LEU A 35 12.75 9.96 3.94
N ALA A 36 13.86 10.08 3.21
CA ALA A 36 13.92 10.81 1.94
C ALA A 36 13.07 10.13 0.85
N SER A 37 13.14 8.81 0.75
CA SER A 37 12.34 8.02 -0.20
C SER A 37 10.84 8.06 0.12
N GLU A 38 10.46 8.05 1.41
CA GLU A 38 9.07 8.22 1.84
C GLU A 38 8.54 9.61 1.53
N ALA A 39 9.35 10.66 1.78
CA ALA A 39 9.01 12.03 1.43
C ALA A 39 8.73 12.16 -0.08
N MET A 40 9.60 11.60 -0.91
CA MET A 40 9.40 11.53 -2.35
C MET A 40 8.11 10.81 -2.70
N GLY A 41 7.91 9.59 -2.18
CA GLY A 41 6.73 8.77 -2.47
C GLY A 41 5.43 9.47 -2.10
N THR A 42 5.36 10.04 -0.90
CA THR A 42 4.17 10.76 -0.42
C THR A 42 3.78 11.91 -1.32
N LEU A 43 4.75 12.72 -1.79
CA LEU A 43 4.49 13.91 -2.60
C LEU A 43 4.20 13.61 -4.07
N THR A 44 4.51 12.39 -4.56
CA THR A 44 4.47 12.06 -6.00
C THR A 44 3.55 10.91 -6.37
N THR A 45 2.87 10.31 -5.40
CA THR A 45 1.96 9.17 -5.64
C THR A 45 0.58 9.39 -5.00
N GLY A 46 -0.27 8.40 -5.12
CA GLY A 46 -1.59 8.39 -4.46
C GLY A 46 -2.48 9.55 -4.87
N VAL A 47 -2.99 10.27 -3.88
CA VAL A 47 -3.95 11.37 -4.07
C VAL A 47 -3.36 12.53 -4.86
N PHE A 48 -2.07 12.86 -4.64
CA PHE A 48 -1.40 13.93 -5.38
C PHE A 48 -1.25 13.60 -6.86
N LEU A 49 -0.90 12.35 -7.19
CA LEU A 49 -0.84 11.90 -8.58
C LEU A 49 -2.21 11.94 -9.25
N ALA A 50 -3.25 11.46 -8.57
CA ALA A 50 -4.62 11.51 -9.08
C ALA A 50 -5.08 12.95 -9.32
N GLY A 51 -4.83 13.84 -8.35
CA GLY A 51 -5.11 15.27 -8.47
C GLY A 51 -4.34 15.94 -9.62
N PHE A 52 -3.07 15.62 -9.77
CA PHE A 52 -2.25 16.12 -10.87
C PHE A 52 -2.79 15.70 -12.24
N ALA A 53 -3.13 14.41 -12.39
CA ALA A 53 -3.74 13.91 -13.63
C ALA A 53 -5.07 14.62 -13.94
N VAL A 54 -5.90 14.86 -12.91
CA VAL A 54 -7.18 15.59 -13.04
C VAL A 54 -6.94 17.03 -13.54
N GLU A 55 -5.97 17.75 -12.98
CA GLU A 55 -5.67 19.14 -13.38
C GLU A 55 -5.04 19.23 -14.79
N LEU A 56 -4.36 18.18 -15.25
CA LEU A 56 -3.88 18.07 -16.63
C LEU A 56 -5.00 17.70 -17.62
N GLY A 57 -6.23 17.49 -17.16
CA GLY A 57 -7.36 17.10 -18.01
C GLY A 57 -7.36 15.62 -18.40
N ALA A 58 -6.73 14.75 -17.60
CA ALA A 58 -6.70 13.32 -17.89
C ALA A 58 -8.12 12.73 -17.91
N SER A 59 -8.38 11.87 -18.91
CA SER A 59 -9.57 11.04 -18.97
C SER A 59 -9.56 10.01 -17.83
N ASN A 60 -10.73 9.41 -17.53
CA ASN A 60 -10.80 8.38 -16.52
C ASN A 60 -9.98 7.15 -16.90
N LEU A 61 -9.89 6.84 -18.20
CA LEU A 61 -8.98 5.82 -18.73
C LEU A 61 -7.52 6.14 -18.39
N ALA A 62 -7.07 7.37 -18.60
CA ALA A 62 -5.68 7.76 -18.30
C ALA A 62 -5.37 7.64 -16.80
N ILE A 63 -6.31 8.01 -15.93
CA ILE A 63 -6.20 7.81 -14.48
C ILE A 63 -6.14 6.32 -14.14
N GLY A 64 -6.96 5.48 -14.79
CA GLY A 64 -6.93 4.03 -14.65
C GLY A 64 -5.58 3.44 -15.06
N VAL A 65 -5.02 3.89 -16.18
CA VAL A 65 -3.67 3.47 -16.64
C VAL A 65 -2.59 3.87 -15.62
N LEU A 66 -2.61 5.10 -15.12
CA LEU A 66 -1.68 5.56 -14.07
C LEU A 66 -1.76 4.68 -12.82
N ALA A 67 -2.96 4.33 -12.39
CA ALA A 67 -3.18 3.48 -11.23
C ALA A 67 -2.76 2.01 -11.47
N ALA A 68 -2.75 1.55 -12.73
CA ALA A 68 -2.33 0.22 -13.11
C ALA A 68 -0.79 0.04 -13.13
N VAL A 69 -0.05 1.13 -13.38
CA VAL A 69 1.43 1.09 -13.53
C VAL A 69 2.11 0.35 -12.38
N PRO A 70 1.87 0.63 -11.08
CA PRO A 70 2.55 -0.05 -9.98
C PRO A 70 2.38 -1.57 -9.98
N PHE A 71 1.24 -2.07 -10.46
CA PHE A 71 0.95 -3.51 -10.54
C PHE A 71 1.62 -4.16 -11.75
N PHE A 72 1.63 -3.49 -12.92
CA PHE A 72 2.31 -4.02 -14.11
C PHE A 72 3.81 -4.13 -13.90
N VAL A 73 4.44 -3.13 -13.28
CA VAL A 73 5.89 -3.14 -13.07
C VAL A 73 6.34 -4.21 -12.06
N GLN A 74 5.43 -4.78 -11.26
CA GLN A 74 5.75 -5.93 -10.41
C GLN A 74 6.21 -7.14 -11.23
N LEU A 75 5.76 -7.27 -12.48
CA LEU A 75 6.23 -8.33 -13.39
C LEU A 75 7.73 -8.22 -13.70
N LEU A 76 8.31 -7.00 -13.61
CA LEU A 76 9.73 -6.75 -13.79
C LEU A 76 10.59 -7.32 -12.66
N GLN A 77 10.00 -7.71 -11.52
CA GLN A 77 10.76 -8.33 -10.43
C GLN A 77 11.38 -9.67 -10.85
N ILE A 78 10.74 -10.44 -11.76
CA ILE A 78 11.29 -11.72 -12.23
C ILE A 78 12.62 -11.52 -12.96
N PRO A 79 12.70 -10.70 -14.04
CA PRO A 79 14.00 -10.41 -14.68
C PRO A 79 14.96 -9.64 -13.78
N ALA A 80 14.45 -8.83 -12.82
CA ALA A 80 15.29 -8.10 -11.88
C ALA A 80 16.09 -9.02 -10.95
N VAL A 81 15.49 -10.12 -10.48
CA VAL A 81 16.20 -11.14 -9.68
C VAL A 81 17.39 -11.70 -10.47
N LEU A 82 17.17 -12.09 -11.75
CA LEU A 82 18.23 -12.61 -12.61
C LEU A 82 19.33 -11.58 -12.85
N LEU A 83 18.97 -10.30 -13.00
CA LEU A 83 19.92 -9.21 -13.14
C LEU A 83 20.80 -9.06 -11.89
N VAL A 84 20.20 -9.09 -10.70
CA VAL A 84 20.90 -8.98 -9.41
C VAL A 84 21.84 -10.17 -9.21
N GLU A 85 21.39 -11.38 -9.52
CA GLU A 85 22.24 -12.60 -9.42
C GLU A 85 23.42 -12.58 -10.39
N ARG A 86 23.22 -12.03 -11.59
CA ARG A 86 24.26 -11.93 -12.63
C ARG A 86 25.31 -10.86 -12.32
N LEU A 87 24.87 -9.65 -11.91
CA LEU A 87 25.76 -8.51 -11.69
C LEU A 87 26.41 -8.52 -10.30
N ARG A 88 25.73 -9.04 -9.28
CA ARG A 88 26.19 -9.15 -7.88
C ARG A 88 26.60 -7.83 -7.22
N THR A 89 26.28 -6.69 -7.82
CA THR A 89 26.56 -5.33 -7.33
C THR A 89 25.27 -4.66 -6.88
N ARG A 90 24.73 -5.11 -5.73
CA ARG A 90 23.38 -4.69 -5.23
C ARG A 90 23.28 -3.19 -4.99
N ARG A 91 24.30 -2.61 -4.36
CA ARG A 91 24.36 -1.15 -4.12
C ARG A 91 24.30 -0.37 -5.43
N ASP A 92 25.11 -0.74 -6.40
CA ASP A 92 25.22 0.00 -7.66
C ASP A 92 23.91 -0.13 -8.48
N ILE A 93 23.27 -1.31 -8.48
CA ILE A 93 21.94 -1.49 -9.08
C ILE A 93 20.93 -0.55 -8.39
N CYS A 94 20.90 -0.50 -7.04
CA CYS A 94 20.00 0.39 -6.31
C CYS A 94 20.25 1.87 -6.65
N VAL A 95 21.51 2.30 -6.66
CA VAL A 95 21.91 3.69 -6.93
C VAL A 95 21.55 4.07 -8.38
N TRP A 96 21.83 3.20 -9.34
CA TRP A 96 21.59 3.46 -10.76
C TRP A 96 20.09 3.52 -11.08
N THR A 97 19.33 2.51 -10.65
CA THR A 97 17.88 2.47 -10.86
C THR A 97 17.18 3.61 -10.13
N ALA A 98 17.61 3.89 -8.91
CA ALA A 98 17.10 5.02 -8.15
C ALA A 98 17.40 6.36 -8.86
N GLY A 99 18.64 6.62 -9.27
CA GLY A 99 19.03 7.84 -9.95
C GLY A 99 18.25 8.07 -11.25
N THR A 100 18.20 7.04 -12.10
CA THR A 100 17.44 7.08 -13.36
C THR A 100 15.96 7.35 -13.09
N GLY A 101 15.34 6.65 -12.15
CA GLY A 101 13.94 6.86 -11.81
C GLY A 101 13.62 8.30 -11.39
N ARG A 102 14.52 8.97 -10.60
CA ARG A 102 14.32 10.36 -10.16
C ARG A 102 14.43 11.36 -11.31
N CYS A 103 15.27 11.10 -12.31
CA CYS A 103 15.31 11.93 -13.51
C CYS A 103 13.97 11.89 -14.26
N PHE A 104 13.35 10.73 -14.39
CA PHE A 104 12.02 10.61 -15.00
C PHE A 104 10.91 11.23 -14.14
N LEU A 105 11.07 11.24 -12.82
CA LEU A 105 10.13 11.94 -11.93
C LEU A 105 10.16 13.46 -12.16
N LEU A 106 11.32 14.06 -12.48
CA LEU A 106 11.41 15.45 -12.95
C LEU A 106 10.74 15.63 -14.31
N GLY A 107 10.81 14.62 -15.20
CA GLY A 107 10.05 14.61 -16.46
C GLY A 107 8.53 14.66 -16.20
N ALA A 108 8.03 13.90 -15.22
CA ALA A 108 6.64 13.99 -14.81
C ALA A 108 6.27 15.38 -14.26
N ALA A 109 7.16 15.99 -13.45
CA ALA A 109 6.97 17.35 -12.94
C ALA A 109 6.88 18.41 -14.05
N ALA A 110 7.58 18.20 -15.18
CA ALA A 110 7.57 19.09 -16.34
C ALA A 110 6.34 18.94 -17.24
N ALA A 111 5.45 17.96 -16.98
CA ALA A 111 4.28 17.70 -17.83
C ALA A 111 3.40 18.92 -18.12
N PRO A 112 3.11 19.87 -17.18
CA PRO A 112 2.27 21.05 -17.47
C PRO A 112 2.89 22.05 -18.47
N LEU A 113 4.17 21.92 -18.79
CA LEU A 113 4.82 22.75 -19.83
C LEU A 113 4.40 22.34 -21.24
N LEU A 114 3.74 21.19 -21.37
CA LEU A 114 3.31 20.61 -22.64
C LEU A 114 1.78 20.72 -22.78
N ALA A 115 1.31 20.86 -24.00
CA ALA A 115 -0.12 20.84 -24.28
C ALA A 115 -0.70 19.42 -24.17
N ALA A 116 -2.00 19.31 -23.83
CA ALA A 116 -2.72 18.05 -23.92
C ALA A 116 -2.83 17.59 -25.40
N PRO A 117 -2.73 16.28 -25.72
CA PRO A 117 -2.62 15.14 -24.81
C PRO A 117 -1.16 14.78 -24.41
N THR A 118 -0.15 15.50 -24.94
CA THR A 118 1.27 15.18 -24.74
C THR A 118 1.66 15.23 -23.25
N SER A 119 1.11 16.20 -22.49
CA SER A 119 1.34 16.31 -21.04
C SER A 119 0.98 15.03 -20.29
N ILE A 120 -0.14 14.43 -20.62
CA ILE A 120 -0.62 13.18 -19.99
C ILE A 120 0.25 11.99 -20.38
N MET A 121 0.66 11.91 -21.67
CA MET A 121 1.55 10.87 -22.15
C MET A 121 2.92 10.93 -21.46
N VAL A 122 3.47 12.14 -21.29
CA VAL A 122 4.74 12.35 -20.57
C VAL A 122 4.60 11.97 -19.10
N LEU A 123 3.49 12.33 -18.46
CA LEU A 123 3.22 11.93 -17.07
C LEU A 123 3.19 10.39 -16.93
N ILE A 124 2.40 9.70 -17.77
CA ILE A 124 2.27 8.23 -17.74
C ILE A 124 3.61 7.57 -18.04
N GLY A 125 4.30 7.97 -19.12
CA GLY A 125 5.57 7.38 -19.52
C GLY A 125 6.67 7.59 -18.48
N SER A 126 6.78 8.80 -17.93
CA SER A 126 7.76 9.11 -16.89
C SER A 126 7.52 8.29 -15.63
N LEU A 127 6.26 8.16 -15.20
CA LEU A 127 5.91 7.35 -14.03
C LEU A 127 6.08 5.86 -14.27
N ALA A 128 5.80 5.35 -15.47
CA ALA A 128 6.03 3.96 -15.82
C ALA A 128 7.52 3.60 -15.72
N ILE A 129 8.40 4.46 -16.23
CA ILE A 129 9.85 4.25 -16.13
C ILE A 129 10.32 4.40 -14.66
N TYR A 130 9.86 5.43 -13.95
CA TYR A 130 10.18 5.62 -12.54
C TYR A 130 9.81 4.39 -11.70
N GLN A 131 8.59 3.89 -11.82
CA GLN A 131 8.09 2.73 -11.08
C GLN A 131 8.79 1.43 -11.54
N GLY A 132 9.07 1.29 -12.83
CA GLY A 132 9.84 0.16 -13.35
C GLY A 132 11.25 0.10 -12.77
N MET A 133 11.95 1.24 -12.73
CA MET A 133 13.26 1.34 -12.08
C MET A 133 13.16 1.04 -10.58
N ALA A 134 12.12 1.51 -9.90
CA ALA A 134 11.88 1.23 -8.48
C ALA A 134 11.63 -0.27 -8.22
N ALA A 135 10.92 -0.97 -9.10
CA ALA A 135 10.70 -2.41 -8.99
C ALA A 135 12.00 -3.21 -9.10
N ILE A 136 12.88 -2.85 -10.06
CA ILE A 136 14.20 -3.48 -10.22
C ILE A 136 15.09 -3.19 -9.01
N GLY A 137 15.18 -1.92 -8.60
CA GLY A 137 15.97 -1.50 -7.44
C GLY A 137 15.49 -2.13 -6.14
N GLY A 138 14.17 -2.32 -5.99
CA GLY A 138 13.56 -2.95 -4.83
C GLY A 138 14.00 -4.41 -4.61
N CYS A 139 14.18 -5.19 -5.68
CA CYS A 139 14.74 -6.54 -5.60
C CYS A 139 16.18 -6.53 -5.04
N ALA A 140 17.02 -5.66 -5.57
CA ALA A 140 18.41 -5.51 -5.11
C ALA A 140 18.45 -5.02 -3.66
N TRP A 141 17.61 -4.03 -3.30
CA TRP A 141 17.54 -3.45 -1.96
C TRP A 141 17.11 -4.48 -0.91
N ASN A 142 16.08 -5.27 -1.18
CA ASN A 142 15.61 -6.30 -0.25
C ASN A 142 16.71 -7.34 0.05
N SER A 143 17.42 -7.77 -0.99
CA SER A 143 18.56 -8.71 -0.84
C SER A 143 19.72 -8.07 -0.08
N TRP A 144 20.01 -6.78 -0.32
CA TRP A 144 21.08 -6.05 0.34
C TRP A 144 20.79 -5.80 1.82
N MET A 145 19.57 -5.37 2.15
CA MET A 145 19.15 -5.12 3.53
C MET A 145 19.12 -6.39 4.39
N ARG A 146 18.81 -7.55 3.80
CA ARG A 146 18.88 -8.82 4.51
C ARG A 146 20.27 -9.12 5.07
N ASP A 147 21.31 -8.73 4.32
CA ASP A 147 22.69 -9.01 4.70
C ASP A 147 23.33 -7.86 5.50
N LEU A 148 22.83 -6.63 5.33
CA LEU A 148 23.33 -5.44 6.02
C LEU A 148 22.82 -5.33 7.47
N VAL A 149 21.56 -5.73 7.71
CA VAL A 149 20.93 -5.60 9.02
C VAL A 149 21.17 -6.88 9.84
N PRO A 150 21.81 -6.80 11.02
CA PRO A 150 22.01 -7.96 11.87
C PRO A 150 20.67 -8.63 12.24
N PRO A 151 20.55 -9.98 12.18
CA PRO A 151 19.29 -10.68 12.45
C PRO A 151 18.68 -10.36 13.83
N ALA A 152 19.51 -10.19 14.86
CA ALA A 152 19.07 -9.83 16.21
C ALA A 152 18.42 -8.43 16.31
N GLN A 153 18.70 -7.52 15.36
CA GLN A 153 18.20 -6.14 15.34
C GLN A 153 17.13 -5.92 14.28
N TYR A 154 16.79 -6.94 13.47
CA TYR A 154 15.92 -6.82 12.31
C TYR A 154 14.56 -6.21 12.66
N GLY A 155 13.85 -6.80 13.63
CA GLY A 155 12.54 -6.30 14.06
C GLY A 155 12.57 -4.87 14.62
N ARG A 156 13.59 -4.56 15.44
CA ARG A 156 13.75 -3.23 16.02
C ARG A 156 14.04 -2.18 14.94
N PHE A 157 14.97 -2.46 14.03
CA PHE A 157 15.36 -1.55 12.96
C PHE A 157 14.20 -1.26 12.01
N PHE A 158 13.54 -2.30 11.48
CA PHE A 158 12.43 -2.11 10.56
C PHE A 158 11.19 -1.50 11.23
N GLY A 159 10.94 -1.79 12.50
CA GLY A 159 9.89 -1.14 13.29
C GLY A 159 10.14 0.37 13.45
N GLN A 160 11.36 0.76 13.83
CA GLN A 160 11.75 2.17 13.93
C GLN A 160 11.68 2.88 12.57
N ARG A 161 12.17 2.23 11.51
CA ARG A 161 12.11 2.74 10.15
C ARG A 161 10.68 3.02 9.73
N THR A 162 9.77 2.04 9.90
CA THR A 162 8.36 2.19 9.53
C THR A 162 7.68 3.30 10.32
N ALA A 163 7.90 3.39 11.63
CA ALA A 163 7.32 4.45 12.44
C ALA A 163 7.78 5.85 12.00
N ALA A 164 9.08 6.00 11.70
CA ALA A 164 9.65 7.27 11.27
C ALA A 164 9.13 7.67 9.86
N THR A 165 9.09 6.72 8.90
CA THR A 165 8.55 6.97 7.56
C THR A 165 7.07 7.31 7.59
N THR A 166 6.26 6.64 8.43
CA THR A 166 4.84 6.97 8.60
C THR A 166 4.63 8.38 9.12
N ALA A 167 5.45 8.82 10.11
CA ALA A 167 5.37 10.19 10.62
C ALA A 167 5.69 11.23 9.53
N VAL A 168 6.72 10.98 8.70
CA VAL A 168 7.07 11.82 7.55
C VAL A 168 5.93 11.84 6.53
N ALA A 169 5.36 10.67 6.21
CA ALA A 169 4.25 10.55 5.26
C ALA A 169 3.03 11.39 5.69
N ILE A 170 2.59 11.25 6.95
CA ILE A 170 1.46 12.01 7.49
C ILE A 170 1.73 13.52 7.43
N THR A 171 2.90 13.94 7.89
CA THR A 171 3.28 15.36 7.93
C THR A 171 3.31 15.96 6.54
N LEU A 172 3.99 15.30 5.59
CA LEU A 172 4.14 15.80 4.22
C LEU A 172 2.84 15.69 3.42
N ALA A 173 1.99 14.71 3.69
CA ALA A 173 0.67 14.64 3.08
C ALA A 173 -0.17 15.88 3.43
N LEU A 174 -0.25 16.24 4.73
CA LEU A 174 -1.00 17.42 5.18
C LEU A 174 -0.39 18.72 4.65
N LEU A 175 0.93 18.88 4.74
CA LEU A 175 1.63 20.07 4.24
C LEU A 175 1.47 20.20 2.72
N GLY A 176 1.63 19.11 1.98
CA GLY A 176 1.43 19.08 0.53
C GLY A 176 -0.01 19.41 0.13
N GLY A 177 -1.00 18.90 0.88
CA GLY A 177 -2.41 19.25 0.69
C GLY A 177 -2.67 20.74 0.87
N LEU A 178 -2.14 21.31 1.97
CA LEU A 178 -2.20 22.75 2.24
C LEU A 178 -1.55 23.57 1.13
N ILE A 179 -0.37 23.16 0.65
CA ILE A 179 0.32 23.83 -0.47
C ILE A 179 -0.56 23.86 -1.71
N ILE A 180 -1.18 22.74 -2.07
CA ILE A 180 -2.07 22.67 -3.24
C ILE A 180 -3.31 23.58 -3.05
N ASP A 181 -3.94 23.52 -1.88
CA ASP A 181 -5.14 24.33 -1.61
C ASP A 181 -4.81 25.85 -1.64
N VAL A 182 -3.69 26.26 -1.04
CA VAL A 182 -3.18 27.64 -1.08
C VAL A 182 -2.82 28.03 -2.50
N TRP A 183 -2.14 27.16 -3.27
CA TRP A 183 -1.78 27.41 -4.65
C TRP A 183 -3.01 27.68 -5.52
N LYS A 184 -4.02 26.81 -5.44
CA LYS A 184 -5.28 26.96 -6.17
C LYS A 184 -6.02 28.26 -5.84
N LYS A 185 -5.95 28.69 -4.58
CA LYS A 185 -6.57 29.93 -4.13
C LYS A 185 -5.87 31.18 -4.70
N HIS A 186 -4.54 31.18 -4.74
CA HIS A 186 -3.76 32.37 -5.12
C HIS A 186 -3.38 32.40 -6.63
N ILE A 187 -3.30 31.23 -7.27
CA ILE A 187 -2.93 31.09 -8.68
C ILE A 187 -3.95 30.18 -9.41
N PRO A 188 -5.23 30.59 -9.47
CA PRO A 188 -6.30 29.73 -10.01
C PRO A 188 -6.14 29.42 -11.51
N GLY A 189 -5.39 30.23 -12.27
CA GLY A 189 -5.14 29.99 -13.69
C GLY A 189 -4.14 28.87 -14.00
N GLN A 190 -3.39 28.39 -13.01
CA GLN A 190 -2.32 27.41 -13.20
C GLN A 190 -2.26 26.37 -12.07
N PRO A 191 -3.34 25.63 -11.76
CA PRO A 191 -3.37 24.70 -10.65
C PRO A 191 -2.40 23.52 -10.81
N ALA A 192 -2.14 23.08 -12.05
CA ALA A 192 -1.22 21.98 -12.33
C ALA A 192 0.22 22.26 -11.88
N PHE A 193 0.67 23.51 -11.88
CA PHE A 193 2.02 23.88 -11.45
C PHE A 193 2.24 23.71 -9.93
N GLY A 194 1.18 23.75 -9.12
CA GLY A 194 1.26 23.39 -7.70
C GLY A 194 1.68 21.93 -7.51
N TYR A 195 1.15 21.03 -8.32
CA TYR A 195 1.56 19.62 -8.31
C TYR A 195 2.98 19.43 -8.87
N SER A 196 3.36 20.17 -9.95
CA SER A 196 4.74 20.18 -10.45
C SER A 196 5.73 20.57 -9.36
N PHE A 197 5.39 21.56 -8.54
CA PHE A 197 6.21 21.95 -7.40
C PHE A 197 6.39 20.79 -6.40
N LEU A 198 5.30 20.08 -6.04
CA LEU A 198 5.38 18.91 -5.14
C LEU A 198 6.20 17.78 -5.74
N PHE A 199 6.03 17.50 -7.05
CA PHE A 199 6.80 16.46 -7.75
C PHE A 199 8.28 16.80 -7.82
N THR A 200 8.62 18.08 -8.07
CA THR A 200 10.01 18.56 -8.06
C THR A 200 10.62 18.43 -6.67
N LEU A 201 9.91 18.88 -5.64
CA LEU A 201 10.34 18.74 -4.25
C LEU A 201 10.53 17.26 -3.87
N GLY A 202 9.60 16.40 -4.28
CA GLY A 202 9.71 14.95 -4.11
C GLY A 202 10.95 14.38 -4.81
N ALA A 203 11.21 14.80 -6.06
CA ALA A 203 12.41 14.36 -6.77
C ALA A 203 13.70 14.80 -6.09
N LEU A 204 13.75 16.01 -5.51
CA LEU A 204 14.90 16.49 -4.72
C LEU A 204 15.14 15.62 -3.49
N PHE A 205 14.09 15.26 -2.73
CA PHE A 205 14.21 14.27 -1.66
C PHE A 205 14.70 12.92 -2.20
N GLY A 206 14.19 12.50 -3.35
CA GLY A 206 14.65 11.27 -4.00
C GLY A 206 16.14 11.29 -4.34
N PHE A 207 16.69 12.38 -4.87
CA PHE A 207 18.13 12.52 -5.13
C PHE A 207 18.96 12.53 -3.85
N LEU A 208 18.44 13.13 -2.77
CA LEU A 208 19.06 13.03 -1.44
C LEU A 208 19.15 11.55 -1.02
N GLY A 209 18.09 10.75 -1.24
CA GLY A 209 18.11 9.31 -0.99
C GLY A 209 19.19 8.59 -1.81
N VAL A 210 19.31 8.88 -3.11
CA VAL A 210 20.39 8.30 -3.96
C VAL A 210 21.78 8.61 -3.41
N PHE A 211 22.00 9.85 -2.98
CA PHE A 211 23.26 10.26 -2.38
C PHE A 211 23.58 9.48 -1.08
N LEU A 212 22.57 9.24 -0.24
CA LEU A 212 22.71 8.46 0.99
C LEU A 212 22.96 6.97 0.70
N LEU A 213 22.22 6.38 -0.26
CA LEU A 213 22.43 5.00 -0.71
C LEU A 213 23.87 4.78 -1.23
N ARG A 214 24.38 5.72 -2.02
CA ARG A 214 25.77 5.63 -2.54
C ARG A 214 26.81 5.58 -1.44
N ARG A 215 26.52 6.18 -0.27
CA ARG A 215 27.41 6.20 0.89
C ARG A 215 27.21 5.01 1.84
N THR A 216 26.17 4.21 1.62
CA THR A 216 25.89 3.03 2.43
C THR A 216 26.88 1.92 2.09
N PRO A 217 27.45 1.23 3.10
CA PRO A 217 28.40 0.12 2.86
C PRO A 217 27.76 -0.98 2.01
N ASP A 218 28.54 -1.52 1.07
CA ASP A 218 28.13 -2.70 0.30
C ASP A 218 28.49 -3.97 1.09
N CYS A 219 27.68 -5.01 0.97
CA CYS A 219 27.91 -6.32 1.57
C CYS A 219 28.17 -7.33 0.46
N PRO A 220 29.22 -8.15 0.55
CA PRO A 220 29.44 -9.23 -0.42
C PRO A 220 28.24 -10.16 -0.52
N MET A 221 27.88 -10.56 -1.72
CA MET A 221 26.77 -11.48 -1.97
C MET A 221 27.28 -12.93 -1.89
N ALA A 222 26.64 -13.77 -1.06
CA ALA A 222 26.92 -15.19 -0.99
C ALA A 222 26.72 -15.86 -2.38
N PRO A 223 27.46 -16.96 -2.69
CA PRO A 223 27.25 -17.72 -3.93
C PRO A 223 25.79 -18.13 -4.09
N ALA A 224 25.25 -17.97 -5.31
CA ALA A 224 23.86 -18.35 -5.58
C ALA A 224 23.71 -19.89 -5.57
N GLU A 225 22.71 -20.40 -4.85
CA GLU A 225 22.18 -21.73 -5.08
C GLU A 225 21.49 -21.76 -6.45
N LYS A 226 21.59 -22.89 -7.16
CA LYS A 226 21.00 -23.03 -8.51
C LYS A 226 19.51 -22.71 -8.49
N ALA A 227 19.12 -21.60 -9.11
CA ALA A 227 17.74 -21.20 -9.23
C ALA A 227 16.96 -22.20 -10.11
N ALA A 228 15.83 -22.68 -9.65
CA ALA A 228 14.93 -23.51 -10.46
C ALA A 228 14.35 -22.69 -11.63
N HIS A 229 14.03 -23.35 -12.74
CA HIS A 229 13.53 -22.69 -13.95
C HIS A 229 12.21 -21.93 -13.67
N PRO A 230 12.10 -20.62 -14.01
CA PRO A 230 10.95 -19.78 -13.64
C PRO A 230 9.58 -20.33 -14.03
N VAL A 231 9.48 -21.01 -15.19
CA VAL A 231 8.22 -21.60 -15.69
C VAL A 231 7.74 -22.74 -14.80
N VAL A 232 8.67 -23.56 -14.28
CA VAL A 232 8.34 -24.67 -13.36
C VAL A 232 7.85 -24.12 -12.03
N LEU A 233 8.47 -23.06 -11.54
CA LEU A 233 8.08 -22.39 -10.31
C LEU A 233 6.66 -21.80 -10.38
N LEU A 234 6.25 -21.27 -11.53
CA LEU A 234 4.92 -20.66 -11.70
C LEU A 234 3.81 -21.70 -11.94
N SER A 235 4.11 -22.89 -12.45
CA SER A 235 3.11 -23.92 -12.79
C SER A 235 2.69 -24.80 -11.62
N ALA A 236 3.59 -25.08 -10.69
CA ALA A 236 3.33 -25.96 -9.54
C ALA A 236 2.14 -25.48 -8.66
N PRO A 237 2.02 -24.18 -8.29
CA PRO A 237 0.91 -23.68 -7.48
C PRO A 237 -0.46 -23.80 -8.16
N LEU A 238 -0.52 -23.81 -9.49
CA LEU A 238 -1.77 -23.96 -10.24
C LEU A 238 -2.29 -25.40 -10.29
N ARG A 239 -1.40 -26.38 -10.03
CA ARG A 239 -1.77 -27.81 -9.93
C ARG A 239 -2.33 -28.16 -8.57
N ASP A 240 -1.95 -27.45 -7.52
CA ASP A 240 -2.54 -27.59 -6.19
C ASP A 240 -3.95 -27.00 -6.17
N ILE A 241 -4.93 -27.85 -5.93
CA ILE A 241 -6.35 -27.47 -6.00
C ILE A 241 -6.70 -26.41 -4.98
N ASN A 242 -6.20 -26.54 -3.73
CA ASN A 242 -6.52 -25.59 -2.66
C ASN A 242 -5.81 -24.26 -2.85
N PHE A 243 -4.54 -24.28 -3.26
CA PHE A 243 -3.81 -23.06 -3.58
C PHE A 243 -4.36 -22.36 -4.82
N ARG A 244 -4.81 -23.08 -5.82
CA ARG A 244 -5.52 -22.52 -6.99
C ARG A 244 -6.83 -21.83 -6.58
N ARG A 245 -7.60 -22.40 -5.65
CA ARG A 245 -8.80 -21.75 -5.08
C ARG A 245 -8.44 -20.43 -4.39
N LEU A 246 -7.32 -20.38 -3.66
CA LEU A 246 -6.80 -19.17 -3.06
C LEU A 246 -6.42 -18.13 -4.12
N ILE A 247 -5.68 -18.50 -5.15
CA ILE A 247 -5.32 -17.60 -6.26
C ILE A 247 -6.58 -16.99 -6.90
N ILE A 248 -7.60 -17.79 -7.17
CA ILE A 248 -8.86 -17.32 -7.76
C ILE A 248 -9.55 -16.32 -6.83
N PHE A 249 -9.61 -16.59 -5.53
CA PHE A 249 -10.15 -15.66 -4.55
C PHE A 249 -9.37 -14.35 -4.52
N LEU A 250 -8.06 -14.41 -4.34
CA LEU A 250 -7.21 -13.21 -4.23
C LEU A 250 -7.20 -12.40 -5.54
N SER A 251 -7.20 -13.04 -6.69
CA SER A 251 -7.26 -12.36 -8.00
C SER A 251 -8.60 -11.64 -8.19
N SER A 252 -9.72 -12.33 -7.93
CA SER A 252 -11.03 -11.71 -8.03
C SER A 252 -11.25 -10.61 -7.00
N TRP A 253 -10.72 -10.75 -5.78
CA TRP A 253 -10.74 -9.72 -4.76
C TRP A 253 -9.93 -8.48 -5.15
N ASN A 254 -8.67 -8.69 -5.56
CA ASN A 254 -7.81 -7.58 -6.01
C ASN A 254 -8.40 -6.88 -7.24
N PHE A 255 -9.00 -7.62 -8.16
CA PHE A 255 -9.71 -7.04 -9.29
C PHE A 255 -10.88 -6.16 -8.82
N ALA A 256 -11.75 -6.69 -7.96
CA ALA A 256 -12.90 -5.95 -7.45
C ALA A 256 -12.49 -4.66 -6.72
N VAL A 257 -11.52 -4.74 -5.81
CA VAL A 257 -11.06 -3.59 -5.03
C VAL A 257 -10.41 -2.53 -5.93
N ASN A 258 -9.50 -2.93 -6.82
CA ASN A 258 -8.77 -1.98 -7.67
C ASN A 258 -9.61 -1.42 -8.81
N LEU A 259 -10.78 -1.98 -9.09
CA LEU A 259 -11.74 -1.41 -10.04
C LEU A 259 -12.21 -0.01 -9.58
N ALA A 260 -12.46 0.17 -8.29
CA ALA A 260 -12.97 1.41 -7.71
C ALA A 260 -11.92 2.26 -6.98
N ALA A 261 -10.88 1.64 -6.40
CA ALA A 261 -9.95 2.31 -5.49
C ALA A 261 -9.32 3.61 -6.03
N PRO A 262 -8.82 3.70 -7.28
CA PRO A 262 -8.23 4.92 -7.80
C PRO A 262 -9.22 6.08 -7.91
N PHE A 263 -10.50 5.75 -8.01
CA PHE A 263 -11.55 6.72 -8.31
C PHE A 263 -12.20 7.33 -7.07
N PHE A 264 -11.94 6.81 -5.86
CA PHE A 264 -12.44 7.44 -4.63
C PHE A 264 -11.91 8.88 -4.46
N ALA A 265 -10.60 9.09 -4.66
CA ALA A 265 -10.01 10.41 -4.59
C ALA A 265 -10.54 11.34 -5.69
N VAL A 266 -10.67 10.82 -6.91
CA VAL A 266 -11.20 11.57 -8.05
C VAL A 266 -12.67 11.96 -7.84
N TYR A 267 -13.46 11.07 -7.27
CA TYR A 267 -14.85 11.32 -6.90
C TYR A 267 -14.96 12.44 -5.85
N MET A 268 -14.13 12.39 -4.80
CA MET A 268 -14.10 13.45 -3.78
C MET A 268 -13.68 14.80 -4.37
N LEU A 269 -12.72 14.82 -5.30
CA LEU A 269 -12.26 16.05 -5.95
C LEU A 269 -13.27 16.61 -6.93
N LYS A 270 -13.77 15.79 -7.87
CA LYS A 270 -14.61 16.24 -9.00
C LYS A 270 -16.09 16.34 -8.66
N THR A 271 -16.60 15.38 -7.86
CA THR A 271 -18.06 15.29 -7.62
C THR A 271 -18.45 15.94 -6.30
N LEU A 272 -17.69 15.69 -5.22
CA LEU A 272 -17.98 16.27 -3.92
C LEU A 272 -17.33 17.65 -3.70
N GLY A 273 -16.35 18.03 -4.53
CA GLY A 273 -15.71 19.36 -4.46
C GLY A 273 -14.84 19.57 -3.23
N TYR A 274 -14.38 18.50 -2.56
CA TYR A 274 -13.56 18.63 -1.37
C TYR A 274 -12.15 19.13 -1.70
N SER A 275 -11.57 19.90 -0.75
CA SER A 275 -10.20 20.34 -0.82
C SER A 275 -9.21 19.17 -0.74
N MET A 276 -8.01 19.36 -1.29
CA MET A 276 -6.95 18.34 -1.25
C MET A 276 -6.60 17.99 0.22
N THR A 277 -6.53 18.97 1.09
CA THR A 277 -6.28 18.78 2.53
C THR A 277 -7.33 17.88 3.17
N THR A 278 -8.63 18.09 2.87
CA THR A 278 -9.72 17.26 3.41
C THR A 278 -9.59 15.81 2.97
N ILE A 279 -9.30 15.56 1.68
CA ILE A 279 -9.14 14.21 1.13
C ILE A 279 -7.96 13.48 1.79
N LEU A 280 -6.85 14.18 1.96
CA LEU A 280 -5.66 13.62 2.62
C LEU A 280 -5.90 13.36 4.11
N ALA A 281 -6.63 14.24 4.80
CA ALA A 281 -7.02 14.01 6.20
C ALA A 281 -7.89 12.74 6.34
N LEU A 282 -8.86 12.53 5.46
CA LEU A 282 -9.67 11.30 5.42
C LEU A 282 -8.82 10.06 5.12
N THR A 283 -7.87 10.16 4.19
CA THR A 283 -6.93 9.06 3.89
C THR A 283 -6.07 8.72 5.11
N ILE A 284 -5.58 9.73 5.85
CA ILE A 284 -4.82 9.54 7.09
C ILE A 284 -5.67 8.87 8.16
N VAL A 285 -6.93 9.28 8.32
CA VAL A 285 -7.88 8.61 9.23
C VAL A 285 -8.00 7.12 8.91
N SER A 286 -8.11 6.76 7.62
CA SER A 286 -8.14 5.36 7.20
C SER A 286 -6.84 4.61 7.54
N GLN A 287 -5.67 5.22 7.30
CA GLN A 287 -4.37 4.60 7.62
C GLN A 287 -4.16 4.41 9.11
N LEU A 288 -4.52 5.39 9.93
CA LEU A 288 -4.44 5.29 11.39
C LEU A 288 -5.38 4.21 11.93
N SER A 289 -6.60 4.12 11.39
CA SER A 289 -7.57 3.07 11.73
C SER A 289 -7.07 1.68 11.33
N ASN A 290 -6.39 1.56 10.17
CA ASN A 290 -5.74 0.34 9.73
C ASN A 290 -4.67 -0.10 10.74
N MET A 291 -3.75 0.79 11.11
CA MET A 291 -2.68 0.49 12.09
C MET A 291 -3.26 0.08 13.45
N ALA A 292 -4.27 0.78 13.93
CA ALA A 292 -4.91 0.49 15.22
C ALA A 292 -5.63 -0.87 15.22
N ALA A 293 -6.14 -1.32 14.08
CA ALA A 293 -6.88 -2.58 13.95
C ALA A 293 -5.98 -3.81 13.78
N LEU A 294 -4.72 -3.65 13.33
CA LEU A 294 -3.82 -4.78 13.07
C LEU A 294 -3.63 -5.73 14.26
N PRO A 295 -3.40 -5.26 15.52
CA PRO A 295 -3.25 -6.17 16.67
C PRO A 295 -4.52 -6.96 16.96
N LEU A 296 -5.69 -6.35 16.79
CA LEU A 296 -6.98 -7.01 16.96
C LEU A 296 -7.16 -8.15 15.96
N TRP A 297 -6.90 -7.87 14.67
CA TRP A 297 -7.02 -8.89 13.63
C TRP A 297 -5.98 -10.00 13.79
N GLY A 298 -4.76 -9.68 14.22
CA GLY A 298 -3.73 -10.67 14.54
C GLY A 298 -4.21 -11.66 15.63
N ALA A 299 -4.71 -11.14 16.75
CA ALA A 299 -5.25 -11.96 17.82
C ALA A 299 -6.44 -12.85 17.37
N LEU A 300 -7.30 -12.33 16.49
CA LEU A 300 -8.41 -13.09 15.93
C LEU A 300 -7.96 -14.20 14.96
N ILE A 301 -6.93 -13.94 14.15
CA ILE A 301 -6.33 -14.94 13.26
C ILE A 301 -5.74 -16.08 14.07
N ASP A 302 -4.99 -15.77 15.13
CA ASP A 302 -4.35 -16.79 15.99
C ASP A 302 -5.38 -17.64 16.73
N ARG A 303 -6.50 -17.02 17.15
CA ARG A 303 -7.54 -17.71 17.88
C ARG A 303 -8.49 -18.53 17.01
N PHE A 304 -8.81 -18.08 15.81
CA PHE A 304 -9.80 -18.72 14.94
C PHE A 304 -9.17 -19.22 13.63
N SER A 305 -9.05 -18.37 12.62
CA SER A 305 -8.37 -18.66 11.35
C SER A 305 -8.32 -17.43 10.45
N ASN A 306 -7.46 -17.44 9.43
CA ASN A 306 -7.43 -16.39 8.42
C ASN A 306 -8.74 -16.32 7.63
N LYS A 307 -9.32 -17.47 7.26
CA LYS A 307 -10.59 -17.54 6.55
C LYS A 307 -11.74 -16.92 7.35
N ALA A 308 -11.78 -17.09 8.67
CA ALA A 308 -12.79 -16.51 9.53
C ALA A 308 -12.67 -14.98 9.57
N VAL A 309 -11.45 -14.44 9.66
CA VAL A 309 -11.19 -12.99 9.62
C VAL A 309 -11.55 -12.41 8.24
N LEU A 310 -11.19 -13.08 7.14
CA LEU A 310 -11.61 -12.67 5.80
C LEU A 310 -13.13 -12.65 5.65
N GLY A 311 -13.83 -13.62 6.26
CA GLY A 311 -15.30 -13.70 6.26
C GLY A 311 -16.00 -12.53 6.97
N ILE A 312 -15.27 -11.71 7.73
CA ILE A 312 -15.81 -10.51 8.40
C ILE A 312 -15.24 -9.23 7.76
N ALA A 313 -13.92 -9.17 7.60
CA ALA A 313 -13.25 -7.97 7.11
C ALA A 313 -13.62 -7.65 5.65
N ALA A 314 -13.75 -8.66 4.78
CA ALA A 314 -14.08 -8.43 3.39
C ALA A 314 -15.53 -7.97 3.17
N PRO A 315 -16.58 -8.56 3.79
CA PRO A 315 -17.92 -7.97 3.75
C PRO A 315 -18.00 -6.56 4.32
N LEU A 316 -17.24 -6.26 5.39
CA LEU A 316 -17.18 -4.90 5.95
C LEU A 316 -16.62 -3.91 4.93
N PHE A 317 -15.56 -4.28 4.18
CA PHE A 317 -15.02 -3.47 3.10
C PHE A 317 -16.08 -3.20 2.01
N LEU A 318 -16.83 -4.24 1.60
CA LEU A 318 -17.87 -4.10 0.59
C LEU A 318 -19.03 -3.22 1.08
N ALA A 319 -19.42 -3.34 2.35
CA ALA A 319 -20.39 -2.46 2.96
C ALA A 319 -19.94 -0.98 2.94
N CYS A 320 -18.67 -0.72 3.23
CA CYS A 320 -18.10 0.63 3.10
C CYS A 320 -18.11 1.11 1.65
N THR A 321 -17.75 0.25 0.69
CA THR A 321 -17.77 0.58 -0.74
C THR A 321 -19.21 0.87 -1.21
N LEU A 322 -20.18 0.12 -0.72
CA LEU A 322 -21.59 0.41 -0.98
C LEU A 322 -22.01 1.75 -0.34
N GLY A 323 -21.49 2.06 0.85
CA GLY A 323 -21.71 3.35 1.53
C GLY A 323 -21.36 4.56 0.67
N TRP A 324 -20.33 4.44 -0.18
CA TRP A 324 -19.96 5.51 -1.13
C TRP A 324 -21.05 5.83 -2.14
N THR A 325 -21.91 4.86 -2.51
CA THR A 325 -23.00 5.12 -3.46
C THR A 325 -24.03 6.09 -2.93
N PHE A 326 -24.16 6.19 -1.60
CA PHE A 326 -25.14 7.07 -0.96
C PHE A 326 -24.63 8.50 -0.73
N THR A 327 -23.33 8.74 -0.85
CA THR A 327 -22.75 10.07 -0.59
C THR A 327 -23.19 11.15 -1.60
N GLY A 328 -23.73 10.76 -2.74
CA GLY A 328 -24.31 11.67 -3.75
C GLY A 328 -25.78 12.03 -3.53
N LEU A 329 -26.44 11.49 -2.50
CA LEU A 329 -27.86 11.74 -2.26
C LEU A 329 -28.10 13.16 -1.69
N PRO A 330 -29.07 13.93 -2.22
CA PRO A 330 -29.30 15.32 -1.81
C PRO A 330 -29.60 15.48 -0.31
N TRP A 331 -30.37 14.57 0.26
CA TRP A 331 -30.76 14.62 1.68
C TRP A 331 -29.58 14.30 2.63
N LEU A 332 -28.53 13.64 2.15
CA LEU A 332 -27.35 13.32 2.93
C LEU A 332 -26.28 14.42 2.88
N GLN A 333 -26.39 15.38 1.96
CA GLN A 333 -25.37 16.43 1.72
C GLN A 333 -24.88 17.12 3.01
N PRO A 334 -25.72 17.50 3.98
CA PRO A 334 -25.25 18.14 5.22
C PRO A 334 -24.38 17.22 6.09
N PHE A 335 -24.50 15.91 5.93
CA PHE A 335 -23.85 14.89 6.75
C PHE A 335 -22.75 14.10 6.01
N VAL A 336 -22.53 14.37 4.72
CA VAL A 336 -21.61 13.59 3.87
C VAL A 336 -20.22 13.50 4.48
N LEU A 337 -19.67 14.58 5.05
CA LEU A 337 -18.34 14.55 5.67
C LEU A 337 -18.28 13.57 6.85
N TYR A 338 -19.29 13.54 7.71
CA TYR A 338 -19.35 12.60 8.84
C TYR A 338 -19.46 11.16 8.37
N VAL A 339 -20.27 10.92 7.32
CA VAL A 339 -20.37 9.60 6.69
C VAL A 339 -19.03 9.17 6.09
N LEU A 340 -18.32 10.08 5.41
CA LEU A 340 -17.00 9.79 4.85
C LEU A 340 -15.97 9.48 5.93
N VAL A 341 -15.99 10.20 7.06
CA VAL A 341 -15.11 9.88 8.20
C VAL A 341 -15.41 8.46 8.70
N ALA A 342 -16.67 8.12 8.92
CA ALA A 342 -17.06 6.77 9.37
C ALA A 342 -16.65 5.69 8.35
N VAL A 343 -16.89 5.94 7.07
CA VAL A 343 -16.49 5.03 5.98
C VAL A 343 -14.97 4.84 5.96
N HIS A 344 -14.18 5.91 6.08
CA HIS A 344 -12.70 5.80 6.09
C HIS A 344 -12.18 5.05 7.32
N VAL A 345 -12.77 5.25 8.49
CA VAL A 345 -12.43 4.46 9.69
C VAL A 345 -12.70 2.97 9.45
N LEU A 346 -13.92 2.62 8.98
CA LEU A 346 -14.29 1.23 8.73
C LEU A 346 -13.51 0.61 7.56
N MET A 347 -13.21 1.37 6.51
CA MET A 347 -12.32 0.92 5.43
C MET A 347 -10.92 0.64 5.95
N GLY A 348 -10.37 1.49 6.81
CA GLY A 348 -9.08 1.26 7.45
C GLY A 348 -9.07 -0.04 8.26
N VAL A 349 -10.07 -0.22 9.10
CA VAL A 349 -10.24 -1.46 9.90
C VAL A 349 -10.35 -2.69 9.00
N SER A 350 -11.20 -2.64 7.97
CA SER A 350 -11.42 -3.78 7.08
C SER A 350 -10.20 -4.11 6.23
N THR A 351 -9.50 -3.12 5.68
CA THR A 351 -8.28 -3.35 4.89
C THR A 351 -7.15 -3.96 5.71
N ALA A 352 -7.04 -3.62 7.01
CA ALA A 352 -6.09 -4.28 7.92
C ALA A 352 -6.36 -5.78 8.04
N GLY A 353 -7.62 -6.16 8.24
CA GLY A 353 -8.03 -7.57 8.37
C GLY A 353 -7.82 -8.35 7.07
N VAL A 354 -8.26 -7.80 5.95
CA VAL A 354 -8.10 -8.44 4.64
C VAL A 354 -6.62 -8.58 4.28
N GLY A 355 -5.81 -7.51 4.45
CA GLY A 355 -4.39 -7.54 4.11
C GLY A 355 -3.61 -8.56 4.93
N LEU A 356 -3.80 -8.55 6.25
CA LEU A 356 -3.10 -9.47 7.17
C LEU A 356 -3.50 -10.94 6.90
N ALA A 357 -4.80 -11.22 6.83
CA ALA A 357 -5.30 -12.58 6.63
C ALA A 357 -4.97 -13.13 5.24
N SER A 358 -5.02 -12.31 4.19
CA SER A 358 -4.65 -12.72 2.83
C SER A 358 -3.18 -13.09 2.70
N GLY A 359 -2.28 -12.31 3.32
CA GLY A 359 -0.86 -12.62 3.37
C GLY A 359 -0.57 -13.92 4.14
N ASN A 360 -1.17 -14.06 5.31
CA ASN A 360 -0.97 -15.23 6.17
C ASN A 360 -1.51 -16.53 5.56
N VAL A 361 -2.70 -16.52 4.94
CA VAL A 361 -3.27 -17.72 4.33
C VAL A 361 -2.43 -18.18 3.13
N ALA A 362 -1.87 -17.25 2.36
CA ALA A 362 -0.98 -17.60 1.26
C ALA A 362 0.31 -18.30 1.74
N MET A 363 0.90 -17.80 2.84
CA MET A 363 2.06 -18.45 3.46
C MET A 363 1.71 -19.82 4.05
N LYS A 364 0.58 -19.93 4.74
CA LYS A 364 0.14 -21.15 5.43
C LYS A 364 -0.22 -22.29 4.48
N LEU A 365 -0.78 -21.96 3.30
CA LEU A 365 -1.12 -22.95 2.27
C LEU A 365 0.06 -23.31 1.36
N SER A 366 1.16 -22.60 1.45
CA SER A 366 2.37 -22.90 0.66
C SER A 366 3.10 -24.12 1.27
N PRO A 367 3.45 -25.16 0.46
CA PRO A 367 4.21 -26.31 0.95
C PRO A 367 5.57 -25.92 1.51
N ALA A 368 6.03 -26.64 2.57
CA ALA A 368 7.35 -26.45 3.13
C ALA A 368 8.44 -26.66 2.06
N GLY A 369 9.42 -25.76 2.01
CA GLY A 369 10.49 -25.76 1.01
C GLY A 369 10.12 -25.20 -0.37
N GLN A 370 8.83 -24.94 -0.67
CA GLN A 370 8.38 -24.38 -1.94
C GLN A 370 7.64 -23.04 -1.78
N ALA A 371 7.59 -22.49 -0.58
CA ALA A 371 6.83 -21.29 -0.26
C ALA A 371 7.18 -20.09 -1.18
N THR A 372 8.45 -19.90 -1.51
CA THR A 372 8.90 -18.82 -2.41
C THR A 372 8.26 -18.91 -3.79
N ALA A 373 8.19 -20.10 -4.38
CA ALA A 373 7.58 -20.34 -5.68
C ALA A 373 6.07 -20.09 -5.67
N TYR A 374 5.39 -20.58 -4.62
CA TYR A 374 3.95 -20.42 -4.44
C TYR A 374 3.57 -18.94 -4.22
N LEU A 375 4.31 -18.23 -3.39
CA LEU A 375 4.07 -16.79 -3.14
C LEU A 375 4.40 -15.94 -4.37
N ALA A 376 5.46 -16.26 -5.12
CA ALA A 376 5.81 -15.57 -6.35
C ALA A 376 4.72 -15.74 -7.42
N ALA A 377 4.24 -16.96 -7.65
CA ALA A 377 3.15 -17.22 -8.59
C ALA A 377 1.86 -16.49 -8.16
N ASN A 378 1.51 -16.55 -6.89
CA ASN A 378 0.37 -15.80 -6.35
C ASN A 378 0.51 -14.30 -6.61
N SER A 379 1.67 -13.72 -6.32
CA SER A 379 1.94 -12.28 -6.52
C SER A 379 1.81 -11.88 -8.00
N VAL A 380 2.41 -12.63 -8.90
CA VAL A 380 2.36 -12.35 -10.36
C VAL A 380 0.91 -12.38 -10.88
N ILE A 381 0.17 -13.44 -10.54
CA ILE A 381 -1.20 -13.61 -11.03
C ILE A 381 -2.12 -12.54 -10.43
N THR A 382 -2.08 -12.34 -9.12
CA THR A 382 -2.94 -11.35 -8.45
C THR A 382 -2.62 -9.93 -8.88
N SER A 383 -1.34 -9.58 -9.10
CA SER A 383 -0.93 -8.26 -9.62
C SER A 383 -1.40 -8.03 -11.05
N THR A 384 -1.45 -9.08 -11.88
CA THR A 384 -1.99 -8.97 -13.25
C THR A 384 -3.47 -8.56 -13.22
N PHE A 385 -4.28 -9.22 -12.38
CA PHE A 385 -5.70 -8.85 -12.21
C PHE A 385 -5.85 -7.47 -11.57
N ALA A 386 -5.02 -7.14 -10.59
CA ALA A 386 -4.99 -5.80 -9.97
C ALA A 386 -4.63 -4.70 -10.97
N ALA A 387 -3.77 -4.98 -11.96
CA ALA A 387 -3.39 -4.05 -13.01
C ALA A 387 -4.50 -3.84 -14.06
N MET A 388 -5.21 -4.89 -14.42
CA MET A 388 -6.31 -4.80 -15.40
C MET A 388 -7.51 -4.03 -14.85
N ALA A 389 -7.78 -4.15 -13.57
CA ALA A 389 -8.96 -3.59 -12.94
C ALA A 389 -9.10 -2.06 -13.07
N PRO A 390 -8.10 -1.21 -12.74
CA PRO A 390 -8.24 0.23 -12.87
C PRO A 390 -8.34 0.70 -14.32
N ILE A 391 -7.78 -0.03 -15.29
CA ILE A 391 -7.93 0.29 -16.72
C ILE A 391 -9.39 0.04 -17.15
N ILE A 392 -9.94 -1.12 -16.81
CA ILE A 392 -11.35 -1.45 -17.06
C ILE A 392 -12.27 -0.48 -16.32
N GLY A 393 -11.90 -0.12 -15.07
CA GLY A 393 -12.58 0.90 -14.28
C GLY A 393 -12.61 2.25 -14.99
N GLY A 394 -11.48 2.69 -15.54
CA GLY A 394 -11.37 3.95 -16.28
C GLY A 394 -12.23 3.98 -17.55
N LEU A 395 -12.14 2.92 -18.38
CA LEU A 395 -12.98 2.76 -19.57
C LEU A 395 -14.47 2.81 -19.23
N GLY A 396 -14.85 2.07 -18.21
CA GLY A 396 -16.22 2.05 -17.76
C GLY A 396 -16.66 3.38 -17.16
N ALA A 397 -15.78 4.11 -16.43
CA ALA A 397 -16.09 5.44 -15.92
C ALA A 397 -16.35 6.44 -17.04
N ASP A 398 -15.57 6.39 -18.13
CA ASP A 398 -15.84 7.20 -19.32
C ASP A 398 -17.19 6.80 -19.97
N PHE A 399 -17.52 5.50 -20.03
CA PHE A 399 -18.79 5.00 -20.54
C PHE A 399 -20.00 5.47 -19.69
N PHE A 400 -19.88 5.41 -18.37
CA PHE A 400 -20.97 5.80 -17.46
C PHE A 400 -21.03 7.30 -17.17
N SER A 401 -20.06 8.10 -17.60
CA SER A 401 -20.00 9.53 -17.33
C SER A 401 -21.20 10.30 -17.88
N ALA A 402 -21.77 9.86 -19.01
CA ALA A 402 -22.94 10.42 -19.66
C ALA A 402 -24.25 9.67 -19.35
N ARG A 403 -24.23 8.74 -18.39
CA ARG A 403 -25.38 7.89 -18.05
C ARG A 403 -25.73 8.01 -16.58
N GLN A 404 -27.04 8.04 -16.32
CA GLN A 404 -27.57 8.00 -14.95
C GLN A 404 -28.70 6.98 -14.86
N LEU A 405 -28.80 6.32 -13.71
CA LEU A 405 -29.90 5.44 -13.35
C LEU A 405 -30.49 5.93 -12.03
N THR A 406 -31.69 6.50 -12.08
CA THR A 406 -32.37 7.01 -10.90
C THR A 406 -33.49 6.06 -10.53
N LEU A 407 -33.53 5.60 -9.29
CA LEU A 407 -34.65 4.89 -8.70
C LEU A 407 -35.40 5.89 -7.81
N ALA A 408 -36.63 6.24 -8.22
CA ALA A 408 -37.49 7.14 -7.48
C ALA A 408 -38.82 6.47 -7.20
N PHE A 409 -39.35 6.64 -6.00
CA PHE A 409 -40.72 6.29 -5.65
C PHE A 409 -41.57 7.54 -5.68
N THR A 410 -42.61 7.53 -6.48
CA THR A 410 -43.57 8.63 -6.55
C THR A 410 -44.86 8.19 -5.86
N TRP A 411 -45.23 8.89 -4.81
CA TRP A 411 -46.52 8.74 -4.15
C TRP A 411 -47.49 9.75 -4.75
N THR A 412 -48.40 9.25 -5.55
CA THR A 412 -49.43 10.09 -6.16
C THR A 412 -50.73 10.02 -5.33
N GLY A 413 -51.19 11.15 -4.85
CA GLY A 413 -52.45 11.22 -4.08
C GLY A 413 -52.77 12.61 -3.59
N GLY A 414 -54.01 13.07 -3.75
CA GLY A 414 -54.43 14.35 -3.27
C GLY A 414 -53.89 15.55 -4.07
N HIS A 415 -53.41 16.57 -3.39
CA HIS A 415 -53.01 17.84 -4.00
C HIS A 415 -51.49 17.98 -4.28
N GLN A 416 -50.67 17.00 -3.93
CA GLN A 416 -49.25 17.03 -4.20
C GLN A 416 -48.68 15.60 -4.43
N ASP A 417 -47.88 15.44 -5.47
CA ASP A 417 -47.11 14.25 -5.71
C ASP A 417 -45.79 14.34 -4.94
N LEU A 418 -45.53 13.37 -4.08
CA LEU A 418 -44.28 13.26 -3.34
C LEU A 418 -43.33 12.28 -4.07
N THR A 419 -42.27 12.80 -4.69
CA THR A 419 -41.24 11.96 -5.32
C THR A 419 -40.01 11.89 -4.42
N VAL A 420 -39.66 10.70 -3.95
CA VAL A 420 -38.49 10.43 -3.14
C VAL A 420 -37.48 9.66 -3.99
N GLN A 421 -36.36 10.27 -4.26
CA GLN A 421 -35.25 9.58 -4.89
C GLN A 421 -34.54 8.73 -3.83
N VAL A 422 -34.54 7.41 -4.02
CA VAL A 422 -33.93 6.45 -3.11
C VAL A 422 -32.48 6.14 -3.52
N MET A 423 -32.24 6.05 -4.82
CA MET A 423 -30.89 5.78 -5.38
C MET A 423 -30.70 6.60 -6.65
N ASN A 424 -29.50 7.14 -6.79
CA ASN A 424 -29.10 7.84 -8.01
C ASN A 424 -27.69 7.36 -8.38
N PHE A 425 -27.62 6.43 -9.32
CA PHE A 425 -26.36 5.97 -9.88
C PHE A 425 -26.00 6.85 -11.06
N HIS A 426 -24.90 7.56 -10.96
CA HIS A 426 -24.33 8.31 -12.07
C HIS A 426 -22.81 8.20 -12.02
N SER A 427 -22.17 8.15 -13.17
CA SER A 427 -20.71 8.11 -13.28
C SER A 427 -20.05 7.07 -12.33
N TRP A 428 -19.40 7.52 -11.27
CA TRP A 428 -18.61 6.71 -10.34
C TRP A 428 -19.43 5.74 -9.49
N THR A 429 -20.67 6.08 -9.16
CA THR A 429 -21.51 5.25 -8.27
C THR A 429 -21.86 3.90 -8.88
N PHE A 430 -21.89 3.79 -10.23
CA PHE A 430 -22.00 2.50 -10.91
C PHE A 430 -20.86 1.58 -10.57
N PHE A 431 -19.62 2.12 -10.48
CA PHE A 431 -18.44 1.31 -10.17
C PHE A 431 -18.46 0.78 -8.75
N PHE A 432 -18.90 1.58 -7.79
CA PHE A 432 -19.03 1.13 -6.42
C PHE A 432 -20.01 -0.03 -6.33
N GLY A 433 -21.11 0.03 -7.07
CA GLY A 433 -22.06 -1.08 -7.18
C GLY A 433 -21.47 -2.32 -7.85
N ILE A 434 -20.80 -2.17 -9.00
CA ILE A 434 -20.13 -3.28 -9.72
C ILE A 434 -19.04 -3.92 -8.85
N THR A 435 -18.25 -3.10 -8.15
CA THR A 435 -17.22 -3.57 -7.21
C THR A 435 -17.84 -4.44 -6.10
N CYS A 436 -19.01 -4.04 -5.57
CA CYS A 436 -19.71 -4.85 -4.57
C CYS A 436 -20.15 -6.20 -5.13
N ILE A 437 -20.69 -6.26 -6.35
CA ILE A 437 -21.11 -7.52 -7.00
C ILE A 437 -19.91 -8.44 -7.22
N LEU A 438 -18.81 -7.91 -7.75
CA LEU A 438 -17.58 -8.68 -7.95
C LEU A 438 -16.94 -9.10 -6.62
N GLY A 439 -17.02 -8.24 -5.61
CA GLY A 439 -16.56 -8.56 -4.26
C GLY A 439 -17.39 -9.68 -3.62
N LEU A 440 -18.69 -9.72 -3.81
CA LEU A 440 -19.56 -10.83 -3.37
C LEU A 440 -19.20 -12.14 -4.07
N TYR A 441 -18.88 -12.10 -5.38
CA TYR A 441 -18.33 -13.27 -6.08
C TYR A 441 -17.02 -13.74 -5.42
N SER A 442 -16.12 -12.81 -5.08
CA SER A 442 -14.87 -13.17 -4.39
C SER A 442 -15.14 -13.83 -3.04
N LEU A 443 -16.09 -13.31 -2.25
CA LEU A 443 -16.51 -13.93 -1.00
C LEU A 443 -17.08 -15.33 -1.17
N HIS A 444 -17.86 -15.55 -2.25
CA HIS A 444 -18.28 -16.90 -2.61
C HIS A 444 -17.09 -17.81 -2.90
N ARG A 445 -16.05 -17.32 -3.59
CA ARG A 445 -14.81 -18.11 -3.85
C ARG A 445 -14.03 -18.40 -2.57
N LEU A 446 -14.06 -17.52 -1.57
CA LEU A 446 -13.44 -17.74 -0.26
C LEU A 446 -14.01 -18.98 0.43
N SER A 447 -15.30 -19.31 0.24
CA SER A 447 -15.94 -20.45 0.89
C SER A 447 -15.29 -21.79 0.54
N PHE A 448 -14.71 -21.91 -0.67
CA PHE A 448 -14.08 -23.15 -1.18
C PHE A 448 -12.64 -23.37 -0.68
N ILE A 449 -12.04 -22.39 -0.02
CA ILE A 449 -10.67 -22.52 0.52
C ILE A 449 -10.73 -23.35 1.78
N GLU A 450 -9.87 -24.37 1.86
CA GLU A 450 -9.70 -25.22 3.04
C GLU A 450 -8.45 -24.77 3.80
N GLU A 451 -8.63 -24.28 5.01
CA GLU A 451 -7.51 -23.91 5.88
C GLU A 451 -7.27 -25.03 6.90
N PRO A 452 -6.08 -25.70 6.84
CA PRO A 452 -5.75 -26.73 7.83
C PRO A 452 -5.62 -26.08 9.20
N THR A 453 -6.29 -26.68 10.20
CA THR A 453 -6.22 -26.29 11.61
C THR A 453 -6.75 -24.88 11.95
N GLY A 454 -8.03 -24.65 11.73
CA GLY A 454 -8.76 -23.71 12.58
C GLY A 454 -9.67 -24.52 13.49
N LEU A 455 -9.78 -24.19 14.74
CA LEU A 455 -10.97 -24.57 15.47
C LEU A 455 -12.15 -24.23 14.57
N ALA A 456 -12.96 -25.21 14.18
CA ALA A 456 -14.12 -25.04 13.29
C ALA A 456 -15.21 -24.18 13.98
N GLY A 457 -14.81 -23.05 14.53
CA GLY A 457 -15.63 -22.08 15.20
C GLY A 457 -16.04 -21.02 14.20
N ARG A 458 -17.31 -20.93 13.88
CA ARG A 458 -17.87 -19.71 13.30
C ARG A 458 -17.51 -18.58 14.25
N LEU A 459 -16.74 -17.60 13.77
CA LEU A 459 -16.51 -16.35 14.49
C LEU A 459 -17.88 -15.70 14.68
N VAL A 460 -18.37 -15.75 15.92
CA VAL A 460 -19.65 -15.14 16.26
C VAL A 460 -19.34 -13.65 16.50
N LEU A 461 -20.18 -12.76 16.02
CA LEU A 461 -20.06 -11.29 16.25
C LEU A 461 -19.81 -10.97 17.74
N ARG A 462 -20.33 -11.80 18.64
CA ARG A 462 -20.11 -11.73 20.08
C ARG A 462 -18.63 -11.90 20.47
N ASP A 463 -17.92 -12.83 19.83
CA ASP A 463 -16.50 -13.08 20.12
C ASP A 463 -15.63 -11.90 19.64
N LEU A 464 -16.00 -11.34 18.50
CA LEU A 464 -15.35 -10.13 17.95
C LEU A 464 -15.57 -8.93 18.86
N LEU A 465 -16.79 -8.70 19.35
CA LEU A 465 -17.10 -7.63 20.30
C LEU A 465 -16.38 -7.82 21.64
N PHE A 466 -16.28 -9.07 22.11
CA PHE A 466 -15.56 -9.38 23.35
C PHE A 466 -14.06 -9.10 23.21
N GLU A 467 -13.43 -9.51 22.11
CA GLU A 467 -12.00 -9.29 21.88
C GLU A 467 -11.70 -7.80 21.57
N ALA A 468 -12.57 -7.12 20.83
CA ALA A 468 -12.48 -5.66 20.62
C ALA A 468 -12.54 -4.92 21.96
N ARG A 469 -13.50 -5.28 22.84
CA ARG A 469 -13.62 -4.69 24.17
C ARG A 469 -12.38 -4.96 25.04
N ARG A 470 -11.82 -6.16 24.98
CA ARG A 470 -10.59 -6.52 25.68
C ARG A 470 -9.38 -5.75 25.18
N SER A 471 -9.24 -5.60 23.87
CA SER A 471 -8.17 -4.82 23.25
C SER A 471 -8.27 -3.33 23.58
N VAL A 472 -9.47 -2.75 23.52
CA VAL A 472 -9.72 -1.36 23.92
C VAL A 472 -9.44 -1.19 25.42
N HIS A 473 -9.83 -2.13 26.26
CA HIS A 473 -9.57 -2.06 27.70
C HIS A 473 -8.07 -2.18 28.02
N SER A 474 -7.32 -3.02 27.28
CA SER A 474 -5.87 -3.10 27.42
C SER A 474 -5.13 -1.83 26.97
N LEU A 475 -5.64 -1.12 25.95
CA LEU A 475 -5.13 0.16 25.50
C LEU A 475 -5.56 1.33 26.39
N SER A 476 -6.78 1.28 26.96
CA SER A 476 -7.31 2.29 27.88
C SER A 476 -6.87 2.10 29.33
N SER A 477 -6.20 1.00 29.68
CA SER A 477 -5.60 0.83 31.01
C SER A 477 -4.48 1.85 31.22
N ALA A 478 -4.25 2.27 32.45
CA ALA A 478 -3.17 3.21 32.79
C ALA A 478 -1.80 2.77 32.25
N ALA A 479 -1.55 1.44 32.19
CA ALA A 479 -0.35 0.87 31.59
C ALA A 479 -0.34 0.98 30.04
N GLY A 480 -1.50 0.88 29.38
CA GLY A 480 -1.65 1.06 27.95
C GLY A 480 -1.47 2.53 27.55
N LEU A 481 -2.09 3.46 28.26
CA LEU A 481 -1.92 4.91 28.08
C LEU A 481 -0.48 5.37 28.36
N LEU A 482 0.17 4.82 29.38
CA LEU A 482 1.59 5.05 29.63
C LEU A 482 2.48 4.53 28.51
N ARG A 483 2.19 3.37 27.92
CA ARG A 483 2.92 2.87 26.73
C ARG A 483 2.74 3.79 25.53
N VAL A 484 1.53 4.25 25.28
CA VAL A 484 1.25 5.22 24.19
C VAL A 484 1.87 6.58 24.48
N ALA A 485 1.78 7.08 25.72
CA ALA A 485 2.40 8.34 26.13
C ALA A 485 3.94 8.29 26.17
N GLN A 486 4.53 7.13 26.46
CA GLN A 486 5.98 6.90 26.44
C GLN A 486 6.51 6.61 25.03
N MET A 487 5.66 6.29 24.06
CA MET A 487 6.04 6.11 22.66
C MET A 487 6.85 7.29 22.10
N PRO A 488 6.45 8.57 22.28
CA PRO A 488 7.25 9.68 21.83
C PRO A 488 8.60 9.79 22.54
N GLN A 489 8.65 9.60 23.87
CA GLN A 489 9.90 9.67 24.65
C GLN A 489 10.84 8.50 24.33
N TRP A 490 10.30 7.30 24.14
CA TRP A 490 11.07 6.14 23.71
C TRP A 490 11.53 6.29 22.26
N PHE A 491 10.69 6.86 21.38
CA PHE A 491 10.99 7.21 20.02
C PHE A 491 12.16 8.21 19.94
N PHE A 492 12.10 9.30 20.71
CA PHE A 492 13.17 10.29 20.75
C PHE A 492 14.44 9.77 21.44
N ARG A 493 14.36 8.97 22.50
CA ARG A 493 15.52 8.34 23.16
C ARG A 493 16.18 7.27 22.28
N SER A 494 15.43 6.56 21.44
CA SER A 494 16.01 5.53 20.57
C SER A 494 16.59 6.08 19.26
N VAL A 495 16.12 7.25 18.81
CA VAL A 495 16.69 8.02 17.69
C VAL A 495 17.97 8.76 18.12
N TRP A 496 18.00 9.26 19.35
CA TRP A 496 19.19 9.79 20.00
C TRP A 496 19.78 8.69 20.88
N ILE A 497 20.66 7.87 20.30
CA ILE A 497 21.57 7.02 21.11
C ILE A 497 22.30 7.96 22.06
N SER A 498 22.10 7.70 23.36
CA SER A 498 22.70 8.47 24.45
C SER A 498 24.16 8.80 24.15
N ARG A 499 24.53 10.06 24.40
CA ARG A 499 25.92 10.54 24.33
C ARG A 499 26.83 9.80 25.33
N ASP A 500 26.24 9.09 26.28
CA ASP A 500 26.90 8.40 27.38
C ASP A 500 27.46 7.00 27.01
N ASP A 501 27.15 6.49 25.80
CA ASP A 501 27.78 5.27 25.25
C ASP A 501 29.07 5.56 24.43
N LEU A 502 29.63 6.76 24.60
CA LEU A 502 30.86 7.24 23.91
C LEU A 502 32.04 7.50 24.87
N THR A 503 31.98 7.01 26.14
CA THR A 503 33.13 6.99 27.03
C THR A 503 33.58 5.60 27.33
#